data_4f113e2654320438caba71fc2170d6d6
#
_entry.id   4f113e2654320438caba71fc2170d6d6
#
_cell.length_a   1.000
_cell.length_b   1.000
_cell.length_c   1.000
_cell.angle_alpha   90.00
_cell.angle_beta   90.00
_cell.angle_gamma   90.00
#
_symmetry.space_group_name_H-M   'P 1'
#
loop_
_entity.id
_entity.type
_entity.pdbx_description
1 polymer ?
#
loop_
_entity_poly.entity_id
_entity_poly.type
_entity_poly.pdbx_seq_one_letter_code
_entity_poly.pdbx_strand_id
1 'polypeptide(L)'
;ISYTLNHCNTQTSMEFLANEPFSVQTFLAGNEELKFAEKIEKYFKNIEQYLPWILKGKYIIKTENTFPHSSGIASSASGFGAIASCLMSLDEIFSTDNHQPSTINQKASFLARLGSGSACRSLYNGLVVWGKTDEVEGSSDLYAVKYPDEEIHPIFRNFNDWVLLIHEGEKSVSS
;
A
#
# COMPACT_ATOMS: atom_id res chain seq x y z
N ILE A 1 -8.04 -10.15 10.45
CA ILE A 1 -7.63 -9.04 11.31
C ILE A 1 -6.12 -8.92 11.28
N SER A 2 -5.61 -7.70 11.25
CA SER A 2 -4.20 -7.36 11.42
C SER A 2 -4.09 -6.07 12.25
N TYR A 3 -2.92 -5.80 12.77
CA TYR A 3 -2.62 -4.54 13.46
C TYR A 3 -1.36 -3.91 12.88
N THR A 4 -1.24 -2.59 13.05
CA THR A 4 -0.12 -1.80 12.56
C THR A 4 1.08 -1.94 13.49
N LEU A 5 2.27 -2.12 12.92
CA LEU A 5 3.54 -2.09 13.66
C LEU A 5 4.04 -0.65 13.72
N ASN A 6 4.17 -0.08 14.92
CA ASN A 6 4.48 1.34 15.12
C ASN A 6 5.85 1.78 14.57
N HIS A 7 6.81 0.84 14.50
CA HIS A 7 8.19 1.13 14.09
C HIS A 7 8.55 0.61 12.69
N CYS A 8 7.60 -0.05 12.00
CA CYS A 8 7.81 -0.61 10.69
C CYS A 8 7.02 0.19 9.64
N ASN A 9 7.67 1.18 9.05
CA ASN A 9 7.05 2.11 8.12
C ASN A 9 7.73 2.04 6.74
N THR A 10 6.96 2.32 5.69
CA THR A 10 7.44 2.59 4.34
C THR A 10 7.16 4.04 4.00
N GLN A 11 8.18 4.76 3.55
CA GLN A 11 8.07 6.11 3.03
C GLN A 11 8.22 6.07 1.52
N THR A 12 7.29 6.70 0.81
CA THR A 12 7.30 6.74 -0.65
C THR A 12 7.01 8.16 -1.13
N SER A 13 7.81 8.64 -2.06
CA SER A 13 7.53 9.83 -2.84
C SER A 13 7.32 9.44 -4.30
N MET A 14 6.42 10.13 -4.96
CA MET A 14 6.07 9.90 -6.36
C MET A 14 6.03 11.22 -7.10
N GLU A 15 6.81 11.32 -8.17
CA GLU A 15 6.78 12.42 -9.12
C GLU A 15 6.12 11.94 -10.40
N PHE A 16 5.21 12.74 -10.96
CA PHE A 16 4.50 12.43 -12.19
C PHE A 16 4.78 13.51 -13.26
N LEU A 17 5.32 13.08 -14.39
CA LEU A 17 5.68 13.91 -15.53
C LEU A 17 4.69 13.67 -16.69
N ALA A 18 3.62 14.46 -16.72
CA ALA A 18 2.48 14.27 -17.62
C ALA A 18 2.80 14.37 -19.13
N ASN A 19 3.89 15.07 -19.50
CA ASN A 19 4.27 15.30 -20.90
C ASN A 19 5.29 14.28 -21.43
N GLU A 20 5.64 13.29 -20.61
CA GLU A 20 6.58 12.24 -20.98
C GLU A 20 5.83 10.95 -21.39
N PRO A 21 6.43 10.10 -22.24
CA PRO A 21 5.87 8.78 -22.51
C PRO A 21 5.75 7.95 -21.23
N PHE A 22 4.72 7.07 -21.17
CA PHE A 22 4.53 6.19 -20.02
C PHE A 22 5.77 5.35 -19.75
N SER A 23 6.30 5.51 -18.57
CA SER A 23 7.40 4.71 -18.02
C SER A 23 7.43 4.83 -16.50
N VAL A 24 8.05 3.88 -15.83
CA VAL A 24 8.23 3.90 -14.37
C VAL A 24 9.70 3.72 -14.06
N GLN A 25 10.24 4.63 -13.26
CA GLN A 25 11.58 4.54 -12.69
C GLN A 25 11.46 4.45 -11.17
N THR A 26 12.09 3.45 -10.57
CA THR A 26 11.99 3.22 -9.12
C THR A 26 13.35 3.23 -8.45
N PHE A 27 13.38 3.79 -7.24
CA PHE A 27 14.54 3.79 -6.36
C PHE A 27 14.15 3.21 -5.01
N LEU A 28 14.89 2.20 -4.55
CA LEU A 28 14.75 1.60 -3.22
C LEU A 28 15.96 1.97 -2.37
N ALA A 29 15.73 2.70 -1.29
CA ALA A 29 16.80 3.23 -0.43
C ALA A 29 17.93 3.92 -1.22
N GLY A 30 17.57 4.71 -2.23
CA GLY A 30 18.49 5.48 -3.09
C GLY A 30 19.07 4.72 -4.28
N ASN A 31 18.92 3.39 -4.37
CA ASN A 31 19.39 2.59 -5.48
C ASN A 31 18.29 2.32 -6.51
N GLU A 32 18.62 2.44 -7.79
CA GLU A 32 17.68 2.15 -8.85
C GLU A 32 17.35 0.65 -8.90
N GLU A 33 16.05 0.30 -8.96
CA GLU A 33 15.55 -1.08 -8.93
C GLU A 33 14.66 -1.38 -10.14
N LEU A 34 15.25 -1.93 -11.21
CA LEU A 34 14.56 -2.23 -12.46
C LEU A 34 13.45 -3.27 -12.30
N LYS A 35 13.69 -4.34 -11.52
CA LYS A 35 12.66 -5.38 -11.28
C LYS A 35 11.43 -4.83 -10.55
N PHE A 36 11.64 -3.86 -9.67
CA PHE A 36 10.53 -3.19 -9.00
C PHE A 36 9.79 -2.27 -9.96
N ALA A 37 10.49 -1.55 -10.84
CA ALA A 37 9.88 -0.74 -11.89
C ALA A 37 8.96 -1.59 -12.80
N GLU A 38 9.43 -2.74 -13.30
CA GLU A 38 8.63 -3.67 -14.10
C GLU A 38 7.38 -4.16 -13.36
N LYS A 39 7.50 -4.43 -12.05
CA LYS A 39 6.36 -4.83 -11.22
C LYS A 39 5.33 -3.72 -11.09
N ILE A 40 5.78 -2.47 -10.91
CA ILE A 40 4.87 -1.31 -10.82
C ILE A 40 4.24 -1.00 -12.18
N GLU A 41 4.95 -1.13 -13.29
CA GLU A 41 4.35 -0.96 -14.63
C GLU A 41 3.22 -1.96 -14.88
N LYS A 42 3.43 -3.23 -14.52
CA LYS A 42 2.36 -4.26 -14.60
C LYS A 42 1.17 -3.89 -13.72
N TYR A 43 1.44 -3.43 -12.51
CA TYR A 43 0.40 -2.99 -11.59
C TYR A 43 -0.38 -1.80 -12.16
N PHE A 44 0.28 -0.79 -12.71
CA PHE A 44 -0.38 0.37 -13.31
C PHE A 44 -1.27 0.00 -14.50
N LYS A 45 -0.80 -0.90 -15.37
CA LYS A 45 -1.61 -1.46 -16.46
C LYS A 45 -2.85 -2.20 -15.96
N ASN A 46 -2.74 -2.93 -14.84
CA ASN A 46 -3.87 -3.66 -14.26
C ASN A 46 -4.94 -2.74 -13.65
N ILE A 47 -4.55 -1.56 -13.16
CA ILE A 47 -5.48 -0.62 -12.52
C ILE A 47 -5.90 0.54 -13.42
N GLU A 48 -5.50 0.57 -14.70
CA GLU A 48 -5.84 1.61 -15.68
C GLU A 48 -7.35 1.88 -15.76
N GLN A 49 -8.17 0.82 -15.72
CA GLN A 49 -9.63 0.95 -15.76
C GLN A 49 -10.21 1.75 -14.57
N TYR A 50 -9.49 1.85 -13.46
CA TYR A 50 -9.90 2.60 -12.26
C TYR A 50 -9.26 3.99 -12.19
N LEU A 51 -8.16 4.21 -12.92
CA LEU A 51 -7.41 5.45 -13.02
C LEU A 51 -7.01 5.70 -14.49
N PRO A 52 -7.92 6.21 -15.34
CA PRO A 52 -7.69 6.31 -16.80
C PRO A 52 -6.53 7.24 -17.21
N TRP A 53 -6.01 8.04 -16.29
CA TRP A 53 -4.88 8.93 -16.50
C TRP A 53 -3.52 8.25 -16.23
N ILE A 54 -3.50 7.08 -15.56
CA ILE A 54 -2.29 6.47 -14.99
C ILE A 54 -1.21 6.12 -16.03
N LEU A 55 -1.59 5.82 -17.26
CA LEU A 55 -0.64 5.52 -18.34
C LEU A 55 -0.26 6.76 -19.19
N LYS A 56 -0.60 7.98 -18.75
CA LYS A 56 -0.41 9.21 -19.53
C LYS A 56 0.86 9.99 -19.19
N GLY A 57 1.85 9.37 -18.54
CA GLY A 57 3.08 10.07 -18.17
C GLY A 57 4.13 9.17 -17.54
N LYS A 58 5.29 9.75 -17.24
CA LYS A 58 6.41 9.08 -16.57
C LYS A 58 6.30 9.24 -15.06
N TYR A 59 6.65 8.18 -14.34
CA TYR A 59 6.70 8.15 -12.87
C TYR A 59 8.13 7.96 -12.39
N ILE A 60 8.52 8.77 -11.40
CA ILE A 60 9.75 8.57 -10.62
C ILE A 60 9.31 8.29 -9.19
N ILE A 61 9.54 7.06 -8.73
CA ILE A 61 9.09 6.56 -7.42
C ILE A 61 10.32 6.28 -6.57
N LYS A 62 10.42 6.95 -5.43
CA LYS A 62 11.46 6.72 -4.43
C LYS A 62 10.80 6.16 -3.18
N THR A 63 11.26 5.00 -2.72
CA THR A 63 10.70 4.32 -1.55
C THR A 63 11.78 3.78 -0.64
N GLU A 64 11.53 3.81 0.65
CA GLU A 64 12.41 3.26 1.67
C GLU A 64 11.60 2.67 2.83
N ASN A 65 12.17 1.69 3.50
CA ASN A 65 11.58 1.06 4.68
C ASN A 65 12.44 1.37 5.91
N THR A 66 11.80 1.56 7.06
CA THR A 66 12.49 1.65 8.35
C THR A 66 12.91 0.27 8.90
N PHE A 67 12.64 -0.80 8.17
CA PHE A 67 12.91 -2.19 8.54
C PHE A 67 13.60 -2.92 7.37
N PRO A 68 14.34 -4.02 7.64
CA PRO A 68 15.06 -4.75 6.61
C PRO A 68 14.14 -5.26 5.50
N HIS A 69 14.54 -5.04 4.25
CA HIS A 69 13.83 -5.59 3.09
C HIS A 69 13.88 -7.12 3.14
N SER A 70 12.81 -7.78 2.70
CA SER A 70 12.69 -9.26 2.69
C SER A 70 12.71 -9.95 4.07
N SER A 71 12.59 -9.22 5.16
CA SER A 71 12.60 -9.75 6.53
C SER A 71 11.34 -10.53 6.96
N GLY A 72 10.37 -10.73 6.05
CA GLY A 72 9.10 -11.37 6.40
C GLY A 72 8.02 -10.42 6.93
N ILE A 73 8.33 -9.15 7.14
CA ILE A 73 7.43 -8.10 7.67
C ILE A 73 6.56 -7.48 6.56
N ALA A 74 6.29 -8.23 5.49
CA ALA A 74 5.39 -7.82 4.41
C ALA A 74 5.74 -6.46 3.75
N SER A 75 7.03 -6.19 3.49
CA SER A 75 7.51 -4.95 2.82
C SER A 75 6.79 -4.65 1.49
N SER A 76 6.40 -5.69 0.74
CA SER A 76 5.60 -5.54 -0.48
C SER A 76 4.21 -4.94 -0.19
N ALA A 77 3.57 -5.32 0.92
CA ALA A 77 2.26 -4.81 1.29
C ALA A 77 2.31 -3.33 1.67
N SER A 78 3.28 -2.92 2.51
CA SER A 78 3.43 -1.52 2.90
C SER A 78 3.84 -0.65 1.70
N GLY A 79 4.71 -1.15 0.79
CA GLY A 79 5.10 -0.47 -0.44
C GLY A 79 3.91 -0.18 -1.36
N PHE A 80 3.07 -1.19 -1.65
CA PHE A 80 1.87 -0.96 -2.48
C PHE A 80 0.81 -0.09 -1.77
N GLY A 81 0.72 -0.15 -0.44
CA GLY A 81 -0.10 0.76 0.33
C GLY A 81 0.35 2.21 0.14
N ALA A 82 1.65 2.49 0.29
CA ALA A 82 2.21 3.82 0.11
C ALA A 82 2.05 4.33 -1.34
N ILE A 83 2.29 3.49 -2.35
CA ILE A 83 2.07 3.82 -3.77
C ILE A 83 0.59 4.16 -4.02
N ALA A 84 -0.35 3.36 -3.51
CA ALA A 84 -1.77 3.64 -3.68
C ALA A 84 -2.17 4.98 -3.03
N SER A 85 -1.59 5.33 -1.89
CA SER A 85 -1.81 6.66 -1.27
C SER A 85 -1.31 7.79 -2.16
N CYS A 86 -0.11 7.66 -2.75
CA CYS A 86 0.41 8.64 -3.71
C CYS A 86 -0.50 8.77 -4.96
N LEU A 87 -0.99 7.63 -5.49
CA LEU A 87 -1.91 7.64 -6.63
C LEU A 87 -3.23 8.35 -6.30
N MET A 88 -3.76 8.19 -5.09
CA MET A 88 -4.98 8.91 -4.68
C MET A 88 -4.76 10.42 -4.59
N SER A 89 -3.59 10.87 -4.10
CA SER A 89 -3.25 12.30 -4.10
C SER A 89 -3.13 12.87 -5.53
N LEU A 90 -2.65 12.08 -6.49
CA LEU A 90 -2.63 12.48 -7.90
C LEU A 90 -4.04 12.44 -8.50
N ASP A 91 -4.87 11.46 -8.14
CA ASP A 91 -6.24 11.34 -8.63
C ASP A 91 -7.11 12.53 -8.24
N GLU A 92 -6.90 13.13 -7.08
CA GLU A 92 -7.56 14.39 -6.68
C GLU A 92 -7.24 15.56 -7.63
N ILE A 93 -6.08 15.52 -8.29
CA ILE A 93 -5.67 16.57 -9.26
C ILE A 93 -6.27 16.29 -10.65
N PHE A 94 -6.37 15.03 -11.06
CA PHE A 94 -6.77 14.64 -12.42
C PHE A 94 -8.23 14.24 -12.55
N SER A 95 -8.90 13.88 -11.45
CA SER A 95 -10.34 13.58 -11.42
C SER A 95 -11.15 14.83 -11.15
N THR A 96 -12.28 14.94 -11.84
CA THR A 96 -13.30 15.95 -11.57
C THR A 96 -14.27 15.53 -10.46
N ASP A 97 -14.16 14.30 -10.00
CA ASP A 97 -15.04 13.72 -8.98
C ASP A 97 -14.59 14.18 -7.57
N ASN A 98 -15.50 14.89 -6.89
CA ASN A 98 -15.33 15.23 -5.47
C ASN A 98 -15.49 13.95 -4.62
N HIS A 99 -14.41 13.22 -4.43
CA HIS A 99 -14.42 12.04 -3.56
C HIS A 99 -14.58 12.43 -2.09
N GLN A 100 -15.53 11.80 -1.39
CA GLN A 100 -15.62 11.93 0.07
C GLN A 100 -14.39 11.27 0.72
N PRO A 101 -13.82 11.83 1.79
CA PRO A 101 -12.63 11.28 2.45
C PRO A 101 -12.72 9.79 2.82
N SER A 102 -13.91 9.32 3.22
CA SER A 102 -14.16 7.90 3.51
C SER A 102 -13.99 7.00 2.27
N THR A 103 -14.39 7.50 1.10
CA THR A 103 -14.27 6.75 -0.16
C THR A 103 -12.86 6.77 -0.71
N ILE A 104 -12.06 7.80 -0.44
CA ILE A 104 -10.64 7.88 -0.84
C ILE A 104 -9.85 6.74 -0.22
N ASN A 105 -9.96 6.54 1.10
CA ASN A 105 -9.27 5.45 1.79
C ASN A 105 -9.72 4.07 1.31
N GLN A 106 -11.01 3.87 1.04
CA GLN A 106 -11.52 2.62 0.49
C GLN A 106 -10.99 2.38 -0.94
N LYS A 107 -10.96 3.40 -1.80
CA LYS A 107 -10.39 3.32 -3.15
C LYS A 107 -8.91 3.02 -3.09
N ALA A 108 -8.13 3.72 -2.25
CA ALA A 108 -6.71 3.45 -2.02
C ALA A 108 -6.49 1.99 -1.56
N SER A 109 -7.28 1.53 -0.60
CA SER A 109 -7.22 0.17 -0.06
C SER A 109 -7.52 -0.88 -1.14
N PHE A 110 -8.53 -0.65 -1.96
CA PHE A 110 -8.86 -1.50 -3.10
C PHE A 110 -7.71 -1.55 -4.11
N LEU A 111 -7.17 -0.40 -4.52
CA LEU A 111 -6.05 -0.33 -5.45
C LEU A 111 -4.80 -1.00 -4.89
N ALA A 112 -4.44 -0.74 -3.64
CA ALA A 112 -3.31 -1.38 -2.98
C ALA A 112 -3.40 -2.92 -3.02
N ARG A 113 -4.60 -3.48 -2.80
CA ARG A 113 -4.89 -4.91 -2.86
C ARG A 113 -4.57 -5.52 -4.23
N LEU A 114 -4.81 -4.78 -5.31
CA LEU A 114 -4.52 -5.25 -6.68
C LEU A 114 -3.01 -5.34 -6.95
N GLY A 115 -2.19 -4.61 -6.21
CA GLY A 115 -0.74 -4.72 -6.27
C GLY A 115 -0.17 -5.83 -5.36
N SER A 116 -0.74 -5.96 -4.16
CA SER A 116 -0.40 -7.01 -3.19
C SER A 116 -1.60 -7.23 -2.28
N GLY A 117 -2.13 -8.44 -2.21
CA GLY A 117 -3.39 -8.74 -1.54
C GLY A 117 -3.52 -8.15 -0.14
N SER A 118 -2.50 -8.33 0.71
CA SER A 118 -2.50 -7.81 2.08
C SER A 118 -2.28 -6.30 2.19
N ALA A 119 -1.88 -5.61 1.10
CA ALA A 119 -1.59 -4.18 1.10
C ALA A 119 -2.82 -3.31 1.41
N CYS A 120 -4.03 -3.81 1.15
CA CYS A 120 -5.26 -3.11 1.52
C CYS A 120 -5.31 -2.71 2.99
N ARG A 121 -4.67 -3.46 3.88
CA ARG A 121 -4.65 -3.22 5.32
C ARG A 121 -3.63 -2.15 5.74
N SER A 122 -2.64 -1.86 4.90
CA SER A 122 -1.55 -0.92 5.20
C SER A 122 -1.97 0.55 5.14
N LEU A 123 -3.21 0.84 4.75
CA LEU A 123 -3.78 2.19 4.65
C LEU A 123 -4.37 2.71 5.96
N TYR A 124 -4.49 1.86 6.97
CA TYR A 124 -5.15 2.16 8.23
C TYR A 124 -4.24 1.89 9.42
N ASN A 125 -4.34 2.73 10.43
CA ASN A 125 -3.67 2.53 11.72
C ASN A 125 -4.55 1.71 12.67
N GLY A 126 -3.91 0.97 13.58
CA GLY A 126 -4.59 0.17 14.60
C GLY A 126 -5.01 -1.20 14.07
N LEU A 127 -6.13 -1.72 14.57
CA LEU A 127 -6.71 -2.98 14.12
C LEU A 127 -7.47 -2.79 12.82
N VAL A 128 -7.26 -3.68 11.87
CA VAL A 128 -7.81 -3.60 10.51
C VAL A 128 -8.40 -4.94 10.10
N VAL A 129 -9.55 -4.90 9.47
CA VAL A 129 -10.25 -6.07 8.93
C VAL A 129 -10.25 -6.03 7.41
N TRP A 130 -9.91 -7.14 6.79
CA TRP A 130 -10.13 -7.41 5.37
C TRP A 130 -10.84 -8.74 5.22
N GLY A 131 -11.91 -8.74 4.49
CA GLY A 131 -12.87 -9.83 4.36
C GLY A 131 -14.23 -9.43 4.91
N LYS A 132 -15.28 -9.86 4.23
CA LYS A 132 -16.66 -9.57 4.64
C LYS A 132 -17.01 -10.37 5.90
N THR A 133 -17.59 -9.70 6.87
CA THR A 133 -18.12 -10.30 8.11
C THR A 133 -19.31 -9.47 8.60
N ASP A 134 -20.25 -10.11 9.26
CA ASP A 134 -21.42 -9.43 9.85
C ASP A 134 -21.07 -8.69 11.17
N GLU A 135 -19.91 -9.01 11.76
CA GLU A 135 -19.41 -8.42 13.00
C GLU A 135 -18.81 -7.02 12.85
N VAL A 136 -18.48 -6.59 11.62
CA VAL A 136 -17.87 -5.29 11.36
C VAL A 136 -18.58 -4.60 10.21
N GLU A 137 -19.26 -3.52 10.54
CA GLU A 137 -19.98 -2.72 9.55
C GLU A 137 -19.04 -2.18 8.46
N GLY A 138 -19.47 -2.26 7.21
CA GLY A 138 -18.69 -1.82 6.04
C GLY A 138 -17.55 -2.75 5.65
N SER A 139 -17.36 -3.88 6.34
CA SER A 139 -16.36 -4.89 5.97
C SER A 139 -16.58 -5.42 4.56
N SER A 140 -15.49 -5.71 3.83
CA SER A 140 -15.53 -6.08 2.43
C SER A 140 -14.39 -7.01 2.04
N ASP A 141 -14.63 -7.86 1.03
CA ASP A 141 -13.57 -8.64 0.38
C ASP A 141 -12.75 -7.81 -0.61
N LEU A 142 -13.24 -6.60 -0.97
CA LEU A 142 -12.58 -5.74 -1.96
C LEU A 142 -11.57 -4.78 -1.36
N TYR A 143 -11.79 -4.31 -0.16
CA TYR A 143 -10.95 -3.36 0.58
C TYR A 143 -10.96 -3.67 2.07
N ALA A 144 -10.01 -3.12 2.79
CA ALA A 144 -9.98 -3.22 4.24
C ALA A 144 -10.71 -2.05 4.90
N VAL A 145 -11.14 -2.25 6.14
CA VAL A 145 -11.73 -1.23 7.01
C VAL A 145 -11.05 -1.25 8.37
N LYS A 146 -11.05 -0.12 9.05
CA LYS A 146 -10.59 -0.04 10.45
C LYS A 146 -11.59 -0.78 11.33
N TYR A 147 -11.10 -1.57 12.28
CA TYR A 147 -11.93 -2.14 13.35
C TYR A 147 -12.37 -1.01 14.30
N PRO A 148 -13.64 -0.96 14.76
CA PRO A 148 -14.12 0.08 15.68
C PRO A 148 -13.27 0.14 16.95
N ASP A 149 -12.68 1.31 17.24
CA ASP A 149 -11.76 1.47 18.38
C ASP A 149 -12.46 1.21 19.72
N GLU A 150 -13.74 1.56 19.84
CA GLU A 150 -14.57 1.37 21.02
C GLU A 150 -14.83 -0.11 21.35
N GLU A 151 -14.81 -0.98 20.35
CA GLU A 151 -15.05 -2.42 20.51
C GLU A 151 -13.77 -3.20 20.82
N ILE A 152 -12.60 -2.54 20.74
CA ILE A 152 -11.32 -3.20 21.04
C ILE A 152 -11.19 -3.42 22.54
N HIS A 153 -11.19 -4.70 22.95
CA HIS A 153 -10.95 -5.04 24.35
C HIS A 153 -9.58 -4.53 24.82
N PRO A 154 -9.46 -3.96 26.03
CA PRO A 154 -8.22 -3.33 26.53
C PRO A 154 -6.96 -4.20 26.42
N ILE A 155 -7.07 -5.52 26.55
CA ILE A 155 -5.94 -6.45 26.42
C ILE A 155 -5.29 -6.39 25.03
N PHE A 156 -6.04 -6.02 23.98
CA PHE A 156 -5.57 -5.94 22.61
C PHE A 156 -5.05 -4.54 22.23
N ARG A 157 -5.01 -3.59 23.18
CA ARG A 157 -4.50 -2.24 22.93
C ARG A 157 -3.00 -2.08 23.20
N ASN A 158 -2.40 -3.05 23.92
CA ASN A 158 -1.00 -3.01 24.34
C ASN A 158 -0.28 -4.31 23.91
N PHE A 159 -0.25 -4.57 22.61
CA PHE A 159 0.56 -5.64 22.06
C PHE A 159 2.02 -5.23 21.97
N ASN A 160 2.90 -6.13 22.35
CA ASN A 160 4.31 -6.10 21.97
C ASN A 160 4.52 -7.19 20.92
N ASP A 161 4.87 -6.80 19.72
CA ASP A 161 5.25 -7.71 18.65
C ASP A 161 6.76 -7.81 18.56
N TRP A 162 7.28 -9.02 18.62
CA TRP A 162 8.70 -9.31 18.56
C TRP A 162 9.02 -10.05 17.27
N VAL A 163 9.73 -9.37 16.37
CA VAL A 163 10.20 -9.97 15.12
C VAL A 163 11.58 -10.58 15.36
N LEU A 164 11.67 -11.90 15.30
CA LEU A 164 12.94 -12.61 15.38
C LEU A 164 13.58 -12.70 13.99
N LEU A 165 14.67 -11.97 13.77
CA LEU A 165 15.46 -12.03 12.54
C LEU A 165 16.44 -13.21 12.63
N ILE A 166 16.15 -14.30 11.91
CA ILE A 166 17.00 -15.49 11.87
C ILE A 166 18.07 -15.37 10.78
N HIS A 167 17.76 -14.63 9.70
CA HIS A 167 18.66 -14.40 8.57
C HIS A 167 18.45 -13.01 7.98
N GLU A 168 19.54 -12.28 7.84
CA GLU A 168 19.57 -10.99 7.13
C GLU A 168 20.05 -11.24 5.69
N GLY A 169 19.12 -11.27 4.73
CA GLY A 169 19.46 -11.49 3.33
C GLY A 169 18.22 -11.66 2.44
N GLU A 170 18.44 -11.71 1.13
CA GLU A 170 17.36 -11.94 0.17
C GLU A 170 16.76 -13.34 0.36
N LYS A 171 15.43 -13.42 0.31
CA LYS A 171 14.72 -14.70 0.31
C LYS A 171 15.05 -15.46 -0.97
N SER A 172 15.37 -16.75 -0.84
CA SER A 172 15.55 -17.65 -1.97
C SER A 172 14.27 -17.90 -2.78
N VAL A 173 13.09 -17.68 -2.14
CA VAL A 173 11.77 -17.82 -2.76
C VAL A 173 10.91 -16.62 -2.38
N SER A 174 10.28 -15.99 -3.36
CA SER A 174 9.31 -14.90 -3.15
C SER A 174 8.01 -15.46 -2.56
N SER A 175 7.39 -14.72 -1.66
CA SER A 175 6.07 -15.07 -1.09
C SER A 175 4.95 -14.86 -2.10
#